data_77609f2062bc62cabd06bf9bda33254c
#
_entry.id   77609f2062bc62cabd06bf9bda33254c
#
_cell.length_a   1.000
_cell.length_b   1.000
_cell.length_c   1.000
_cell.angle_alpha   90.00
_cell.angle_beta   90.00
_cell.angle_gamma   90.00
#
_symmetry.space_group_name_H-M   'P 1'
#
loop_
_entity.id
_entity.type
_entity.pdbx_description
1 polymer ?
#
loop_
_entity_poly.entity_id
_entity_poly.type
_entity_poly.pdbx_seq_one_letter_code
_entity_poly.pdbx_strand_id
1 'polypeptide(L)'
;MEFMYSTTEEMFFEDWEQGGAPWDKENKVAQNSFAHSPHLLVKNWNTPIMVVYGERDFRVPYSQGMAAFNTAQMLGIESRLLIFPTENHWVLSPQNGIVWQREFFQWFDKHLKAK
;
A
#
# COMPACT_ATOMS: atom_id res chain seq x y z
N MET A 1 8.57 1.18 2.96
CA MET A 1 8.11 1.59 4.30
C MET A 1 9.05 2.60 4.95
N GLU A 2 10.37 2.53 4.80
CA GLU A 2 11.28 3.58 5.32
C GLU A 2 10.88 4.98 4.90
N PHE A 3 10.50 5.15 3.64
CA PHE A 3 10.05 6.45 3.14
C PHE A 3 8.70 6.88 3.71
N MET A 4 7.81 5.95 4.06
CA MET A 4 6.54 6.29 4.68
C MET A 4 6.74 6.89 6.06
N TYR A 5 7.70 6.39 6.84
CA TYR A 5 8.01 6.91 8.17
C TYR A 5 8.23 8.44 8.20
N SER A 6 8.86 8.99 7.16
CA SER A 6 9.16 10.43 7.08
C SER A 6 8.23 11.23 6.15
N THR A 7 7.20 10.61 5.58
CA THR A 7 6.32 11.25 4.58
C THR A 7 4.84 11.20 4.93
N THR A 8 4.45 10.52 6.00
CA THR A 8 3.08 10.53 6.52
C THR A 8 2.80 11.82 7.30
N GLU A 9 1.53 12.23 7.35
CA GLU A 9 1.10 13.41 8.09
C GLU A 9 1.20 13.26 9.62
N GLU A 10 1.14 12.02 10.12
CA GLU A 10 1.16 11.69 11.54
C GLU A 10 2.46 10.94 11.91
N MET A 11 3.59 11.62 11.91
CA MET A 11 4.91 11.02 12.15
C MET A 11 5.02 10.30 13.49
N PHE A 12 4.37 10.81 14.54
CA PHE A 12 4.39 10.19 15.87
C PHE A 12 3.71 8.81 15.88
N PHE A 13 2.73 8.60 14.98
CA PHE A 13 2.01 7.34 14.86
C PHE A 13 2.93 6.23 14.34
N GLU A 14 3.72 6.55 13.33
CA GLU A 14 4.72 5.63 12.79
C GLU A 14 5.80 5.29 13.84
N ASP A 15 6.25 6.28 14.60
CA ASP A 15 7.22 6.07 15.67
C ASP A 15 6.67 5.09 16.73
N TRP A 16 5.42 5.25 17.09
CA TRP A 16 4.74 4.39 18.05
C TRP A 16 4.49 2.97 17.48
N GLU A 17 3.97 2.85 16.25
CA GLU A 17 3.66 1.55 15.64
C GLU A 17 4.90 0.74 15.27
N GLN A 18 5.93 1.40 14.75
CA GLN A 18 7.17 0.74 14.33
C GLN A 18 8.15 0.54 15.50
N GLY A 19 7.87 1.13 16.65
CA GLY A 19 8.69 1.07 17.85
C GLY A 19 9.92 1.96 17.79
N GLY A 20 9.98 2.92 16.87
CA GLY A 20 11.06 3.90 16.69
C GLY A 20 11.52 4.06 15.25
N ALA A 21 12.47 4.94 15.04
CA ALA A 21 12.94 5.33 13.72
C ALA A 21 13.83 4.27 13.03
N PRO A 22 13.77 4.14 11.69
CA PRO A 22 14.56 3.16 10.94
C PRO A 22 16.07 3.40 11.01
N TRP A 23 16.49 4.61 11.30
CA TRP A 23 17.92 4.96 11.44
C TRP A 23 18.46 4.74 12.87
N ASP A 24 17.60 4.47 13.86
CA ASP A 24 18.03 4.08 15.21
C ASP A 24 18.48 2.62 15.20
N LYS A 25 19.77 2.40 14.93
CA LYS A 25 20.33 1.06 14.77
C LYS A 25 20.46 0.27 16.07
N GLU A 26 20.42 0.94 17.22
CA GLU A 26 20.45 0.32 18.54
C GLU A 26 19.05 -0.16 18.97
N ASN A 27 17.99 0.37 18.39
CA ASN A 27 16.62 0.00 18.70
C ASN A 27 16.21 -1.28 17.96
N LYS A 28 16.35 -2.42 18.64
CA LYS A 28 16.03 -3.73 18.05
C LYS A 28 14.57 -3.88 17.62
N VAL A 29 13.63 -3.20 18.29
CA VAL A 29 12.20 -3.25 17.93
C VAL A 29 11.99 -2.59 16.57
N ALA A 30 12.47 -1.35 16.41
CA ALA A 30 12.41 -0.63 15.14
C ALA A 30 13.12 -1.40 14.02
N GLN A 31 14.34 -1.88 14.27
CA GLN A 31 15.10 -2.64 13.26
C GLN A 31 14.37 -3.90 12.81
N ASN A 32 13.75 -4.64 13.73
CA ASN A 32 12.96 -5.82 13.40
C ASN A 32 11.70 -5.47 12.58
N SER A 33 11.01 -4.38 12.93
CA SER A 33 9.86 -3.88 12.19
C SER A 33 10.21 -3.56 10.74
N PHE A 34 11.28 -2.79 10.52
CA PHE A 34 11.72 -2.40 9.17
C PHE A 34 12.29 -3.57 8.37
N ALA A 35 12.93 -4.57 9.02
CA ALA A 35 13.42 -5.77 8.35
C ALA A 35 12.29 -6.62 7.72
N HIS A 36 11.06 -6.48 8.21
CA HIS A 36 9.86 -7.14 7.68
C HIS A 36 9.05 -6.26 6.71
N SER A 37 9.58 -5.14 6.29
CA SER A 37 8.90 -4.26 5.33
C SER A 37 8.66 -4.97 3.99
N PRO A 38 7.42 -4.92 3.44
CA PRO A 38 7.04 -5.68 2.24
C PRO A 38 7.93 -5.44 1.03
N HIS A 39 8.47 -4.22 0.87
CA HIS A 39 9.34 -3.87 -0.27
C HIS A 39 10.69 -4.64 -0.26
N LEU A 40 11.13 -5.13 0.88
CA LEU A 40 12.34 -5.98 0.98
C LEU A 40 12.09 -7.41 0.54
N LEU A 41 10.83 -7.81 0.45
CA LEU A 41 10.38 -9.18 0.15
C LEU A 41 9.77 -9.32 -1.24
N VAL A 42 9.84 -8.30 -2.07
CA VAL A 42 9.18 -8.23 -3.39
C VAL A 42 9.57 -9.37 -4.32
N LYS A 43 10.79 -9.89 -4.23
CA LYS A 43 11.24 -11.02 -5.02
C LYS A 43 10.44 -12.32 -4.78
N ASN A 44 9.70 -12.38 -3.69
CA ASN A 44 8.85 -13.52 -3.34
C ASN A 44 7.39 -13.33 -3.78
N TRP A 45 7.05 -12.17 -4.34
CA TRP A 45 5.70 -11.89 -4.78
C TRP A 45 5.36 -12.72 -6.02
N ASN A 46 4.18 -13.33 -6.02
CA ASN A 46 3.65 -14.12 -7.14
C ASN A 46 2.13 -14.07 -7.23
N THR A 47 1.47 -13.39 -6.30
CA THR A 47 0.01 -13.29 -6.23
C THR A 47 -0.45 -12.06 -7.01
N PRO A 48 -1.50 -12.15 -7.83
CA PRO A 48 -2.12 -10.98 -8.45
C PRO A 48 -2.51 -9.93 -7.43
N ILE A 49 -2.20 -8.66 -7.71
CA ILE A 49 -2.40 -7.56 -6.77
C ILE A 49 -3.27 -6.45 -7.37
N MET A 50 -4.28 -6.01 -6.62
CA MET A 50 -5.02 -4.78 -6.90
C MET A 50 -4.65 -3.72 -5.87
N VAL A 51 -4.21 -2.57 -6.36
CA VAL A 51 -3.83 -1.42 -5.53
C VAL A 51 -4.89 -0.34 -5.72
N VAL A 52 -5.47 0.13 -4.62
CA VAL A 52 -6.49 1.19 -4.62
C VAL A 52 -6.01 2.36 -3.78
N TYR A 53 -6.13 3.57 -4.32
CA TYR A 53 -5.55 4.76 -3.71
C TYR A 53 -6.40 6.01 -3.88
N GLY A 54 -6.48 6.81 -2.79
CA GLY A 54 -6.86 8.21 -2.89
C GLY A 54 -5.62 9.06 -3.15
N GLU A 55 -5.64 9.93 -4.16
CA GLU A 55 -4.48 10.76 -4.50
C GLU A 55 -4.13 11.75 -3.38
N ARG A 56 -5.11 12.08 -2.52
CA ARG A 56 -4.96 12.95 -1.36
C ARG A 56 -4.75 12.19 -0.05
N ASP A 57 -4.25 10.97 -0.13
CA ASP A 57 -3.89 10.19 1.04
C ASP A 57 -2.53 10.67 1.57
N PHE A 58 -2.57 11.42 2.67
CA PHE A 58 -1.37 11.91 3.38
C PHE A 58 -1.01 11.03 4.58
N ARG A 59 -1.87 10.07 4.92
CA ARG A 59 -1.60 9.07 5.95
C ARG A 59 -0.69 7.97 5.42
N VAL A 60 -1.09 7.38 4.28
CA VAL A 60 -0.23 6.47 3.51
C VAL A 60 -0.01 7.11 2.14
N PRO A 61 1.11 7.81 1.93
CA PRO A 61 1.34 8.56 0.71
C PRO A 61 1.18 7.71 -0.54
N TYR A 62 0.53 8.25 -1.57
CA TYR A 62 0.19 7.53 -2.80
C TYR A 62 1.42 6.88 -3.48
N SER A 63 2.61 7.40 -3.23
CA SER A 63 3.87 6.83 -3.70
C SER A 63 4.08 5.37 -3.24
N GLN A 64 3.52 4.99 -2.09
CA GLN A 64 3.60 3.63 -1.59
C GLN A 64 2.80 2.65 -2.48
N GLY A 65 1.62 3.05 -2.91
CA GLY A 65 0.81 2.26 -3.85
C GLY A 65 1.42 2.22 -5.25
N MET A 66 1.95 3.34 -5.72
CA MET A 66 2.68 3.39 -6.99
C MET A 66 3.88 2.46 -6.98
N ALA A 67 4.64 2.44 -5.87
CA ALA A 67 5.78 1.54 -5.72
C ALA A 67 5.34 0.06 -5.76
N ALA A 68 4.27 -0.30 -5.05
CA ALA A 68 3.74 -1.66 -5.06
C ALA A 68 3.26 -2.08 -6.45
N PHE A 69 2.48 -1.24 -7.13
CA PHE A 69 1.99 -1.51 -8.49
C PHE A 69 3.13 -1.65 -9.49
N ASN A 70 4.05 -0.69 -9.54
CA ASN A 70 5.18 -0.71 -10.48
C ASN A 70 6.08 -1.94 -10.25
N THR A 71 6.32 -2.30 -8.99
CA THR A 71 7.09 -3.50 -8.65
C THR A 71 6.41 -4.76 -9.18
N ALA A 72 5.10 -4.89 -8.97
CA ALA A 72 4.34 -6.03 -9.50
C ALA A 72 4.43 -6.11 -11.03
N GLN A 73 4.30 -4.97 -11.73
CA GLN A 73 4.45 -4.88 -13.19
C GLN A 73 5.87 -5.32 -13.64
N MET A 74 6.90 -4.85 -12.96
CA MET A 74 8.30 -5.22 -13.26
C MET A 74 8.57 -6.71 -13.07
N LEU A 75 7.88 -7.34 -12.11
CA LEU A 75 7.97 -8.78 -11.84
C LEU A 75 7.06 -9.63 -12.76
N GLY A 76 6.30 -9.00 -13.67
CA GLY A 76 5.34 -9.71 -14.55
C GLY A 76 4.13 -10.25 -13.79
N ILE A 77 3.84 -9.72 -12.60
CA ILE A 77 2.69 -10.10 -11.80
C ILE A 77 1.46 -9.35 -12.30
N GLU A 78 0.37 -10.06 -12.55
CA GLU A 78 -0.89 -9.43 -12.90
C GLU A 78 -1.29 -8.43 -11.83
N SER A 79 -1.45 -7.16 -12.23
CA SER A 79 -1.75 -6.10 -11.28
C SER A 79 -2.64 -5.03 -11.87
N ARG A 80 -3.43 -4.38 -11.00
CA ARG A 80 -4.34 -3.29 -11.32
C ARG A 80 -4.14 -2.15 -10.36
N LEU A 81 -4.14 -0.93 -10.89
CA LEU A 81 -4.07 0.30 -10.09
C LEU A 81 -5.35 1.10 -10.31
N LEU A 82 -6.04 1.44 -9.22
CA LEU A 82 -7.23 2.28 -9.19
C LEU A 82 -6.94 3.51 -8.33
N ILE A 83 -6.95 4.68 -8.96
CA ILE A 83 -6.67 5.96 -8.29
C ILE A 83 -7.93 6.82 -8.29
N PHE A 84 -8.25 7.40 -7.14
CA PHE A 84 -9.32 8.37 -6.96
C PHE A 84 -8.72 9.76 -6.68
N PRO A 85 -8.69 10.68 -7.65
CA PRO A 85 -8.00 11.96 -7.53
C PRO A 85 -8.52 12.89 -6.42
N THR A 86 -9.75 12.69 -6.00
CA THR A 86 -10.42 13.55 -5.01
C THR A 86 -10.57 12.91 -3.63
N GLU A 87 -10.22 11.63 -3.50
CA GLU A 87 -10.33 10.90 -2.22
C GLU A 87 -9.02 10.97 -1.42
N ASN A 88 -9.17 10.75 -0.12
CA ASN A 88 -8.08 10.65 0.83
C ASN A 88 -7.82 9.17 1.24
N HIS A 89 -7.53 8.91 2.51
CA HIS A 89 -7.30 7.57 3.04
C HIS A 89 -8.55 6.66 2.95
N TRP A 90 -9.73 7.25 2.79
CA TRP A 90 -10.99 6.55 2.59
C TRP A 90 -11.68 7.00 1.32
N VAL A 91 -12.40 6.08 0.66
CA VAL A 91 -13.25 6.40 -0.47
C VAL A 91 -14.63 6.81 0.07
N LEU A 92 -14.84 8.11 0.22
CA LEU A 92 -16.02 8.67 0.89
C LEU A 92 -17.09 9.16 -0.08
N SER A 93 -16.73 9.58 -1.29
CA SER A 93 -17.71 10.05 -2.28
C SER A 93 -18.55 8.86 -2.77
N PRO A 94 -19.91 8.96 -2.75
CA PRO A 94 -20.77 7.85 -3.14
C PRO A 94 -20.50 7.27 -4.53
N GLN A 95 -20.23 8.14 -5.50
CA GLN A 95 -19.91 7.73 -6.88
C GLN A 95 -18.62 6.92 -6.95
N ASN A 96 -17.58 7.37 -6.25
CA ASN A 96 -16.31 6.67 -6.17
C ASN A 96 -16.45 5.36 -5.40
N GLY A 97 -17.28 5.34 -4.36
CA GLY A 97 -17.61 4.11 -3.61
C GLY A 97 -18.25 3.03 -4.48
N ILE A 98 -19.15 3.42 -5.40
CA ILE A 98 -19.76 2.48 -6.36
C ILE A 98 -18.70 1.93 -7.33
N VAL A 99 -17.82 2.80 -7.84
CA VAL A 99 -16.72 2.38 -8.72
C VAL A 99 -15.79 1.43 -7.98
N TRP A 100 -15.37 1.82 -6.77
CA TRP A 100 -14.50 0.99 -5.93
C TRP A 100 -15.07 -0.41 -5.70
N GLN A 101 -16.33 -0.51 -5.29
CA GLN A 101 -16.98 -1.80 -5.04
C GLN A 101 -17.04 -2.66 -6.30
N ARG A 102 -17.42 -2.06 -7.44
CA ARG A 102 -17.49 -2.77 -8.72
C ARG A 102 -16.14 -3.36 -9.12
N GLU A 103 -15.09 -2.55 -9.08
CA GLU A 103 -13.73 -2.95 -9.41
C GLU A 103 -13.21 -4.03 -8.45
N PHE A 104 -13.49 -3.88 -7.16
CA PHE A 104 -13.14 -4.84 -6.12
C PHE A 104 -13.76 -6.21 -6.39
N PHE A 105 -15.07 -6.28 -6.57
CA PHE A 105 -15.75 -7.56 -6.82
C PHE A 105 -15.34 -8.18 -8.15
N GLN A 106 -15.17 -7.40 -9.22
CA GLN A 106 -14.69 -7.91 -10.49
C GLN A 106 -13.30 -8.53 -10.37
N TRP A 107 -12.41 -7.89 -9.61
CA TRP A 107 -11.07 -8.42 -9.36
C TRP A 107 -11.12 -9.76 -8.64
N PHE A 108 -11.86 -9.86 -7.56
CA PHE A 108 -11.99 -11.12 -6.81
C PHE A 108 -12.73 -12.20 -7.59
N ASP A 109 -13.77 -11.85 -8.32
CA ASP A 109 -14.48 -12.78 -9.20
C ASP A 109 -13.54 -13.41 -10.25
N LYS A 110 -12.66 -12.62 -10.79
CA LYS A 110 -11.67 -13.08 -11.76
C LYS A 110 -10.67 -14.07 -11.18
N HIS A 111 -10.24 -13.87 -9.94
CA HIS A 111 -9.14 -14.62 -9.35
C HIS A 111 -9.55 -15.72 -8.38
N LEU A 112 -10.73 -15.63 -7.78
CA LEU A 112 -11.18 -16.54 -6.72
C LEU A 112 -12.35 -17.44 -7.10
N LYS A 113 -13.17 -17.07 -8.11
CA LYS A 113 -14.22 -17.98 -8.57
C LYS A 113 -13.60 -19.10 -9.38
N ALA A 114 -13.86 -20.33 -8.95
CA ALA A 114 -13.54 -21.51 -9.76
C ALA A 114 -14.21 -21.39 -11.13
N LYS A 115 -13.45 -21.66 -12.18
CA LYS A 115 -13.97 -21.76 -13.55
C LYS A 115 -14.77 -23.05 -13.70
#